data_f0610da29c997592755508506b32897d
#
_entry.id   f0610da29c997592755508506b32897d
#
_cell.length_a   1.000
_cell.length_b   1.000
_cell.length_c   1.000
_cell.angle_alpha   90.00
_cell.angle_beta   90.00
_cell.angle_gamma   90.00
#
_symmetry.space_group_name_H-M   'P 1'
#
loop_
_entity.id
_entity.type
_entity.pdbx_description
1 polymer ?
#
loop_
_entity_poly.entity_id
_entity_poly.type
_entity_poly.pdbx_seq_one_letter_code
_entity_poly.pdbx_strand_id
1 'polypeptide(L)'
;MGREKTFPEALIKGINERGRGDVVADYITLDGVKYDDPPKYDLVIDRISHEVPFYRATLKRMALEGTIIINNPFWWSADDKFFNYSLGKKLGVAIPKTVLLPQKDYIEGIVSESLRNLAFPLDWQGIIDYVGLPAFMKPFDGGGWKNVSKVNTLEELWAEYDKTGTLCMTLQESIEFDQFVRCYCVGQQEVMIMAYDPRKPYLSGEQYVHDPNYLAPALHDRVAKDVRTLCTALGYDINTVEFAIKDNVPYAIDFMNPAPDAELASVGEFYHNWISSAVVDLVFKRLNEGRPQSRYRWDALLSPEPVQAYAVASAAEQQARTITPAPAAAKKPAAKRKKP
;
A
#
# COMPACT_ATOMS: atom_id res chain seq x y z
N MET A 1 5.33 7.43 -13.21
CA MET A 1 3.95 7.00 -13.36
C MET A 1 3.21 8.06 -14.14
N GLY A 2 2.09 7.78 -14.75
CA GLY A 2 1.55 8.63 -15.84
C GLY A 2 2.37 8.59 -17.13
N ARG A 3 3.37 7.71 -17.20
CA ARG A 3 4.20 7.46 -18.41
C ARG A 3 3.99 6.09 -19.02
N GLU A 4 3.10 5.28 -18.41
CA GLU A 4 2.75 3.97 -18.93
C GLU A 4 1.95 4.13 -20.22
N LYS A 5 2.31 3.35 -21.22
CA LYS A 5 1.66 3.35 -22.51
C LYS A 5 1.42 1.92 -23.01
N THR A 6 2.47 1.13 -23.15
CA THR A 6 2.38 -0.19 -23.78
C THR A 6 1.59 -1.18 -22.96
N PHE A 7 1.69 -1.11 -21.64
CA PHE A 7 0.97 -2.01 -20.75
C PHE A 7 -0.54 -1.74 -20.72
N PRO A 8 -1.05 -0.51 -20.48
CA PRO A 8 -2.47 -0.21 -20.59
C PRO A 8 -3.06 -0.52 -21.96
N GLU A 9 -2.33 -0.21 -23.05
CA GLU A 9 -2.77 -0.53 -24.42
C GLU A 9 -2.92 -2.05 -24.63
N ALA A 10 -1.97 -2.85 -24.12
CA ALA A 10 -2.04 -4.31 -24.18
C ALA A 10 -3.23 -4.86 -23.40
N LEU A 11 -3.54 -4.30 -22.24
CA LEU A 11 -4.71 -4.70 -21.45
C LEU A 11 -6.01 -4.39 -22.17
N ILE A 12 -6.17 -3.15 -22.65
CA ILE A 12 -7.38 -2.72 -23.39
C ILE A 12 -7.57 -3.62 -24.61
N LYS A 13 -6.52 -3.86 -25.39
CA LYS A 13 -6.57 -4.73 -26.55
C LYS A 13 -6.98 -6.17 -26.16
N GLY A 14 -6.29 -6.77 -25.21
CA GLY A 14 -6.54 -8.15 -24.80
C GLY A 14 -7.93 -8.37 -24.21
N ILE A 15 -8.43 -7.41 -23.42
CA ILE A 15 -9.80 -7.47 -22.86
C ILE A 15 -10.84 -7.35 -23.97
N ASN A 16 -10.68 -6.40 -24.90
CA ASN A 16 -11.65 -6.19 -26.01
C ASN A 16 -11.69 -7.37 -26.98
N GLU A 17 -10.53 -7.93 -27.34
CA GLU A 17 -10.44 -9.11 -28.19
C GLU A 17 -11.15 -10.32 -27.57
N ARG A 18 -10.92 -10.56 -26.29
CA ARG A 18 -11.51 -11.67 -25.55
C ARG A 18 -12.98 -11.45 -25.23
N GLY A 19 -13.37 -10.20 -24.92
CA GLY A 19 -14.74 -9.81 -24.56
C GLY A 19 -15.74 -9.81 -25.71
N ARG A 20 -15.24 -9.74 -26.96
CA ARG A 20 -16.06 -9.81 -28.19
C ARG A 20 -17.28 -8.90 -28.19
N GLY A 21 -17.20 -7.76 -27.47
CA GLY A 21 -18.27 -6.78 -27.33
C GLY A 21 -19.15 -6.94 -26.09
N ASP A 22 -19.14 -8.07 -25.42
CA ASP A 22 -19.84 -8.29 -24.14
C ASP A 22 -19.09 -7.63 -22.97
N VAL A 23 -17.75 -7.56 -23.05
CA VAL A 23 -16.88 -6.83 -22.14
C VAL A 23 -16.07 -5.84 -22.95
N VAL A 24 -16.15 -4.57 -22.59
CA VAL A 24 -15.46 -3.47 -23.27
C VAL A 24 -14.56 -2.76 -22.29
N ALA A 25 -13.29 -2.59 -22.65
CA ALA A 25 -12.31 -1.85 -21.88
C ALA A 25 -11.91 -0.56 -22.61
N ASP A 26 -11.77 0.53 -21.86
CA ASP A 26 -11.28 1.81 -22.33
C ASP A 26 -10.64 2.60 -21.19
N TYR A 27 -9.97 3.70 -21.52
CA TYR A 27 -9.45 4.64 -20.52
C TYR A 27 -10.59 5.39 -19.81
N ILE A 28 -10.47 5.52 -18.50
CA ILE A 28 -11.37 6.34 -17.71
C ILE A 28 -11.01 7.81 -17.86
N THR A 29 -11.96 8.64 -18.25
CA THR A 29 -11.90 10.10 -18.16
C THR A 29 -12.80 10.58 -17.03
N LEU A 30 -12.25 11.30 -16.09
CA LEU A 30 -12.95 11.84 -14.91
C LEU A 30 -12.93 13.35 -14.93
N ASP A 31 -14.06 13.94 -14.57
CA ASP A 31 -14.24 15.35 -14.22
C ASP A 31 -14.49 15.46 -12.71
N GLY A 32 -15.05 16.57 -12.22
CA GLY A 32 -15.50 16.67 -10.83
C GLY A 32 -16.51 15.57 -10.49
N VAL A 33 -16.20 14.75 -9.46
CA VAL A 33 -17.00 13.58 -9.09
C VAL A 33 -17.98 13.94 -7.99
N LYS A 34 -19.26 13.71 -8.20
CA LYS A 34 -20.31 13.87 -7.18
C LYS A 34 -20.47 12.60 -6.39
N TYR A 35 -20.80 12.72 -5.11
CA TYR A 35 -20.94 11.55 -4.24
C TYR A 35 -22.12 10.64 -4.62
N ASP A 36 -23.12 11.18 -5.34
CA ASP A 36 -24.33 10.51 -5.81
C ASP A 36 -24.32 10.14 -7.30
N ASP A 37 -23.18 10.32 -7.99
CA ASP A 37 -23.04 9.87 -9.38
C ASP A 37 -23.24 8.34 -9.46
N PRO A 38 -24.04 7.82 -10.41
CA PRO A 38 -24.23 6.38 -10.54
C PRO A 38 -22.92 5.68 -10.97
N PRO A 39 -22.72 4.41 -10.58
CA PRO A 39 -21.57 3.64 -11.05
C PRO A 39 -21.65 3.48 -12.58
N LYS A 40 -20.50 3.70 -13.26
CA LYS A 40 -20.41 3.60 -14.72
C LYS A 40 -19.62 2.38 -15.18
N TYR A 41 -18.88 1.76 -14.28
CA TYR A 41 -17.93 0.69 -14.60
C TYR A 41 -18.15 -0.49 -13.66
N ASP A 42 -18.14 -1.70 -14.22
CA ASP A 42 -18.19 -2.93 -13.43
C ASP A 42 -16.86 -3.23 -12.75
N LEU A 43 -15.76 -2.91 -13.46
CA LEU A 43 -14.40 -3.12 -12.96
C LEU A 43 -13.47 -1.98 -13.41
N VAL A 44 -12.57 -1.58 -12.52
CA VAL A 44 -11.52 -0.58 -12.80
C VAL A 44 -10.16 -1.13 -12.40
N ILE A 45 -9.19 -1.02 -13.30
CA ILE A 45 -7.77 -1.28 -13.01
C ILE A 45 -7.10 0.04 -12.65
N ASP A 46 -6.64 0.15 -11.41
CA ASP A 46 -5.97 1.34 -10.90
C ASP A 46 -4.47 1.30 -11.15
N ARG A 47 -3.95 2.41 -11.71
CA ARG A 47 -2.52 2.57 -11.98
C ARG A 47 -1.91 3.85 -11.42
N ILE A 48 -2.71 4.68 -10.68
CA ILE A 48 -2.26 6.03 -10.31
C ILE A 48 -2.71 6.49 -8.92
N SER A 49 -3.72 5.87 -8.34
CA SER A 49 -4.34 6.41 -7.13
C SER A 49 -3.43 6.38 -5.89
N HIS A 50 -2.38 5.57 -5.90
CA HIS A 50 -1.36 5.55 -4.85
C HIS A 50 -0.56 6.87 -4.79
N GLU A 51 -0.44 7.61 -5.89
CA GLU A 51 0.21 8.92 -5.93
C GLU A 51 -0.77 10.09 -5.87
N VAL A 52 -2.00 9.93 -6.43
CA VAL A 52 -2.93 11.04 -6.64
C VAL A 52 -4.20 10.86 -5.80
N PRO A 53 -4.36 11.63 -4.71
CA PRO A 53 -5.50 11.51 -3.79
C PRO A 53 -6.87 11.64 -4.44
N PHE A 54 -7.01 12.45 -5.49
CA PHE A 54 -8.27 12.59 -6.25
C PHE A 54 -8.76 11.25 -6.78
N TYR A 55 -7.89 10.50 -7.45
CA TYR A 55 -8.25 9.17 -7.97
C TYR A 55 -8.52 8.19 -6.83
N ARG A 56 -7.73 8.23 -5.75
CA ARG A 56 -7.95 7.36 -4.58
C ARG A 56 -9.33 7.57 -3.96
N ALA A 57 -9.72 8.82 -3.76
CA ALA A 57 -11.05 9.16 -3.23
C ALA A 57 -12.17 8.69 -4.17
N THR A 58 -12.00 8.92 -5.47
CA THR A 58 -12.96 8.47 -6.51
C THR A 58 -13.11 6.96 -6.52
N LEU A 59 -11.99 6.20 -6.52
CA LEU A 59 -12.03 4.73 -6.54
C LEU A 59 -12.62 4.14 -5.26
N LYS A 60 -12.37 4.76 -4.09
CA LYS A 60 -13.03 4.36 -2.85
C LYS A 60 -14.53 4.52 -2.91
N ARG A 61 -15.00 5.64 -3.49
CA ARG A 61 -16.44 5.84 -3.74
C ARG A 61 -16.99 4.81 -4.72
N MET A 62 -16.31 4.58 -5.86
CA MET A 62 -16.74 3.59 -6.85
C MET A 62 -16.84 2.18 -6.24
N ALA A 63 -15.88 1.81 -5.38
CA ALA A 63 -15.93 0.52 -4.65
C ALA A 63 -17.14 0.44 -3.71
N LEU A 64 -17.53 1.55 -3.07
CA LEU A 64 -18.74 1.62 -2.24
C LEU A 64 -20.00 1.33 -3.08
N GLU A 65 -20.07 1.84 -4.31
CA GLU A 65 -21.18 1.63 -5.23
C GLU A 65 -21.16 0.26 -5.96
N GLY A 66 -20.15 -0.55 -5.73
CA GLY A 66 -20.08 -1.90 -6.23
C GLY A 66 -19.09 -2.16 -7.36
N THR A 67 -18.40 -1.15 -7.87
CA THR A 67 -17.36 -1.35 -8.87
C THR A 67 -16.21 -2.17 -8.26
N ILE A 68 -15.74 -3.17 -9.00
CA ILE A 68 -14.56 -3.97 -8.62
C ILE A 68 -13.32 -3.16 -8.92
N ILE A 69 -12.45 -2.93 -7.94
CA ILE A 69 -11.22 -2.13 -8.12
C ILE A 69 -10.00 -3.04 -7.96
N ILE A 70 -9.17 -3.08 -8.96
CA ILE A 70 -7.85 -3.75 -8.99
C ILE A 70 -6.76 -2.66 -9.04
N ASN A 71 -5.92 -2.44 -8.02
CA ASN A 71 -5.99 -2.98 -6.65
C ASN A 71 -7.03 -2.21 -5.81
N ASN A 72 -7.68 -2.91 -4.91
CA ASN A 72 -8.66 -2.30 -4.02
C ASN A 72 -8.01 -1.25 -3.09
N PRO A 73 -8.42 0.03 -3.15
CA PRO A 73 -7.75 1.13 -2.47
C PRO A 73 -7.88 1.09 -0.94
N PHE A 74 -8.77 0.29 -0.39
CA PHE A 74 -8.90 0.11 1.06
C PHE A 74 -7.87 -0.87 1.62
N TRP A 75 -7.30 -1.74 0.79
CA TRP A 75 -6.33 -2.74 1.20
C TRP A 75 -4.90 -2.25 1.02
N TRP A 76 -4.53 -1.83 -0.18
CA TRP A 76 -3.17 -1.38 -0.46
C TRP A 76 -2.82 -0.05 0.23
N SER A 77 -3.80 0.72 0.68
CA SER A 77 -3.55 1.98 1.38
C SER A 77 -2.92 1.81 2.78
N ALA A 78 -2.69 0.58 3.21
CA ALA A 78 -1.75 0.26 4.28
C ALA A 78 -0.31 0.39 3.76
N ASP A 79 0.05 1.58 3.26
CA ASP A 79 1.35 1.90 2.65
C ASP A 79 2.46 2.16 3.69
N ASP A 80 2.34 1.55 4.85
CA ASP A 80 3.27 1.56 5.95
C ASP A 80 4.24 0.37 5.84
N LYS A 81 5.47 0.63 5.41
CA LYS A 81 6.51 -0.39 5.30
C LYS A 81 6.78 -1.11 6.63
N PHE A 82 6.76 -0.40 7.74
CA PHE A 82 7.08 -0.99 9.04
C PHE A 82 6.00 -1.97 9.50
N PHE A 83 4.72 -1.64 9.30
CA PHE A 83 3.63 -2.57 9.53
C PHE A 83 3.75 -3.81 8.63
N ASN A 84 4.02 -3.61 7.34
CA ASN A 84 4.12 -4.70 6.38
C ASN A 84 5.30 -5.64 6.70
N TYR A 85 6.45 -5.11 7.09
CA TYR A 85 7.58 -5.93 7.56
C TYR A 85 7.22 -6.71 8.83
N SER A 86 6.53 -6.07 9.77
CA SER A 86 6.06 -6.72 11.00
C SER A 86 5.07 -7.84 10.70
N LEU A 87 4.15 -7.62 9.77
CA LEU A 87 3.18 -8.63 9.30
C LEU A 87 3.90 -9.78 8.58
N GLY A 88 4.78 -9.48 7.61
CA GLY A 88 5.55 -10.47 6.86
C GLY A 88 6.34 -11.40 7.79
N LYS A 89 7.01 -10.84 8.79
CA LYS A 89 7.72 -11.61 9.82
C LYS A 89 6.78 -12.55 10.59
N LYS A 90 5.60 -12.08 10.98
CA LYS A 90 4.59 -12.91 11.68
C LYS A 90 4.03 -14.02 10.79
N LEU A 91 3.99 -13.82 9.49
CA LEU A 91 3.57 -14.82 8.50
C LEU A 91 4.68 -15.84 8.16
N GLY A 92 5.87 -15.70 8.75
CA GLY A 92 7.00 -16.61 8.54
C GLY A 92 7.84 -16.31 7.29
N VAL A 93 7.63 -15.16 6.65
CA VAL A 93 8.49 -14.66 5.57
C VAL A 93 9.74 -14.05 6.19
N ALA A 94 10.90 -14.32 5.60
CA ALA A 94 12.15 -13.71 6.05
C ALA A 94 12.15 -12.22 5.70
N ILE A 95 12.31 -11.39 6.72
CA ILE A 95 12.33 -9.92 6.61
C ILE A 95 13.64 -9.41 7.23
N PRO A 96 14.36 -8.47 6.60
CA PRO A 96 15.53 -7.84 7.21
C PRO A 96 15.15 -7.12 8.50
N LYS A 97 16.08 -7.10 9.47
CA LYS A 97 15.86 -6.35 10.70
C LYS A 97 15.59 -4.88 10.39
N THR A 98 14.54 -4.34 10.97
CA THR A 98 14.09 -2.97 10.67
C THR A 98 13.67 -2.26 11.95
N VAL A 99 14.05 -0.99 12.08
CA VAL A 99 13.63 -0.07 13.14
C VAL A 99 12.90 1.11 12.51
N LEU A 100 11.80 1.54 13.13
CA LEU A 100 11.10 2.77 12.79
C LEU A 100 11.76 3.94 13.52
N LEU A 101 12.15 4.98 12.79
CA LEU A 101 12.72 6.20 13.33
C LEU A 101 11.69 7.32 13.24
N PRO A 102 11.46 8.09 14.32
CA PRO A 102 10.58 9.24 14.27
C PRO A 102 11.13 10.31 13.31
N GLN A 103 10.28 11.27 12.97
CA GLN A 103 10.74 12.46 12.24
C GLN A 103 11.79 13.25 13.05
N LYS A 104 12.75 13.87 12.36
CA LYS A 104 13.79 14.71 12.97
C LYS A 104 13.22 16.06 13.42
N ASP A 105 12.43 16.68 12.56
CA ASP A 105 11.84 18.00 12.80
C ASP A 105 10.35 17.89 13.15
N TYR A 106 9.82 18.90 13.81
CA TYR A 106 8.40 18.96 14.10
C TYR A 106 7.57 19.20 12.83
N ILE A 107 6.51 18.41 12.67
CA ILE A 107 5.49 18.65 11.65
C ILE A 107 4.76 19.93 12.01
N GLU A 108 4.34 20.71 11.02
CA GLU A 108 3.61 21.96 11.23
C GLU A 108 2.41 21.77 12.19
N GLY A 109 2.32 22.63 13.19
CA GLY A 109 1.29 22.56 14.24
C GLY A 109 1.59 21.58 15.37
N ILE A 110 2.69 20.83 15.32
CA ILE A 110 3.16 19.92 16.39
C ILE A 110 4.28 20.59 17.16
N VAL A 111 4.22 20.54 18.47
CA VAL A 111 5.21 21.07 19.40
C VAL A 111 5.74 19.96 20.31
N SER A 112 6.80 20.26 21.07
CA SER A 112 7.43 19.28 22.00
C SER A 112 6.44 18.64 22.96
N GLU A 113 5.49 19.42 23.46
CA GLU A 113 4.45 18.94 24.37
C GLU A 113 3.48 17.93 23.74
N SER A 114 3.33 17.98 22.40
CA SER A 114 2.54 17.00 21.65
C SER A 114 3.23 15.63 21.59
N LEU A 115 4.58 15.61 21.68
CA LEU A 115 5.42 14.42 21.59
C LEU A 115 6.02 13.99 22.94
N ARG A 116 5.37 14.34 24.04
CA ARG A 116 5.84 14.06 25.40
C ARG A 116 6.10 12.57 25.71
N ASN A 117 5.57 11.67 24.90
CA ASN A 117 5.75 10.23 24.99
C ASN A 117 6.87 9.68 24.09
N LEU A 118 7.54 10.55 23.34
CA LEU A 118 8.68 10.19 22.53
C LEU A 118 9.97 10.40 23.33
N ALA A 119 10.77 9.32 23.50
CA ALA A 119 12.02 9.40 24.23
C ALA A 119 13.10 10.07 23.38
N PHE A 120 13.82 11.03 23.98
CA PHE A 120 14.99 11.67 23.41
C PHE A 120 16.12 11.73 24.45
N PRO A 121 17.40 11.58 24.04
CA PRO A 121 17.84 11.16 22.70
C PRO A 121 17.42 9.73 22.38
N LEU A 122 17.37 9.39 21.08
CA LEU A 122 17.16 8.00 20.66
C LEU A 122 18.35 7.15 21.09
N ASP A 123 18.08 5.88 21.42
CA ASP A 123 19.14 4.90 21.70
C ASP A 123 19.82 4.42 20.41
N TRP A 124 20.66 5.29 19.84
CA TRP A 124 21.32 5.04 18.57
C TRP A 124 22.21 3.79 18.60
N GLN A 125 22.87 3.53 19.73
CA GLN A 125 23.70 2.34 19.86
C GLN A 125 22.85 1.06 19.84
N GLY A 126 21.77 1.03 20.61
CA GLY A 126 20.86 -0.11 20.61
C GLY A 126 20.17 -0.34 19.26
N ILE A 127 19.89 0.75 18.52
CA ILE A 127 19.34 0.67 17.14
C ILE A 127 20.35 -0.01 16.21
N ILE A 128 21.62 0.39 16.24
CA ILE A 128 22.68 -0.19 15.39
C ILE A 128 22.99 -1.62 15.83
N ASP A 129 23.06 -1.90 17.11
CA ASP A 129 23.30 -3.25 17.62
C ASP A 129 22.19 -4.23 17.16
N TYR A 130 20.97 -3.74 16.99
CA TYR A 130 19.86 -4.54 16.48
C TYR A 130 19.87 -4.69 14.96
N VAL A 131 20.01 -3.58 14.21
CA VAL A 131 19.92 -3.58 12.74
C VAL A 131 21.21 -4.06 12.09
N GLY A 132 22.34 -3.66 12.63
CA GLY A 132 23.66 -3.81 12.02
C GLY A 132 23.96 -2.72 10.98
N LEU A 133 25.24 -2.65 10.59
CA LEU A 133 25.72 -1.80 9.50
C LEU A 133 26.51 -2.67 8.50
N PRO A 134 26.44 -2.37 7.18
CA PRO A 134 25.68 -1.27 6.58
C PRO A 134 24.16 -1.47 6.63
N ALA A 135 23.41 -0.35 6.58
CA ALA A 135 21.97 -0.35 6.61
C ALA A 135 21.40 0.62 5.56
N PHE A 136 20.11 0.47 5.23
CA PHE A 136 19.37 1.40 4.38
C PHE A 136 18.39 2.22 5.23
N MET A 137 18.51 3.54 5.17
CA MET A 137 17.51 4.45 5.69
C MET A 137 16.58 4.87 4.56
N LYS A 138 15.28 4.70 4.76
CA LYS A 138 14.25 5.00 3.76
C LYS A 138 12.95 5.44 4.42
N PRO A 139 12.12 6.28 3.75
CA PRO A 139 10.82 6.65 4.30
C PRO A 139 9.96 5.41 4.60
N PHE A 140 9.14 5.51 5.65
CA PHE A 140 8.23 4.42 6.02
C PHE A 140 7.13 4.20 4.98
N ASP A 141 6.83 5.21 4.18
CA ASP A 141 5.87 5.23 3.08
C ASP A 141 6.53 5.62 1.74
N GLY A 142 5.78 5.54 0.65
CA GLY A 142 6.26 5.90 -0.68
C GLY A 142 7.23 4.88 -1.31
N GLY A 143 7.81 5.25 -2.44
CA GLY A 143 8.67 4.39 -3.26
C GLY A 143 9.52 5.16 -4.27
N GLY A 144 10.06 4.45 -5.28
CA GLY A 144 10.83 5.05 -6.36
C GLY A 144 12.21 5.56 -5.94
N TRP A 145 12.84 4.98 -4.93
CA TRP A 145 14.17 5.35 -4.42
C TRP A 145 14.28 6.78 -3.89
N LYS A 146 13.16 7.47 -3.64
CA LYS A 146 13.18 8.81 -3.09
C LYS A 146 13.58 8.79 -1.61
N ASN A 147 14.55 9.63 -1.24
CA ASN A 147 15.06 9.76 0.14
C ASN A 147 15.57 8.44 0.73
N VAL A 148 16.16 7.57 -0.10
CA VAL A 148 16.82 6.33 0.33
C VAL A 148 18.31 6.57 0.40
N SER A 149 18.92 6.27 1.56
CA SER A 149 20.37 6.40 1.81
C SER A 149 20.91 5.09 2.36
N LYS A 150 22.05 4.64 1.83
CA LYS A 150 22.84 3.57 2.43
C LYS A 150 23.82 4.20 3.42
N VAL A 151 23.84 3.72 4.65
CA VAL A 151 24.72 4.20 5.74
C VAL A 151 25.62 3.08 6.22
N ASN A 152 26.90 3.38 6.41
CA ASN A 152 27.92 2.40 6.77
C ASN A 152 28.47 2.63 8.19
N THR A 153 28.29 3.85 8.72
CA THR A 153 28.74 4.24 10.07
C THR A 153 27.65 4.98 10.82
N LEU A 154 27.82 5.13 12.13
CA LEU A 154 26.89 5.92 12.96
C LEU A 154 26.90 7.39 12.56
N GLU A 155 28.05 7.93 12.21
CA GLU A 155 28.20 9.32 11.78
C GLU A 155 27.45 9.57 10.46
N GLU A 156 27.55 8.63 9.50
CA GLU A 156 26.76 8.68 8.27
C GLU A 156 25.26 8.61 8.56
N LEU A 157 24.85 7.72 9.47
CA LEU A 157 23.43 7.61 9.88
C LEU A 157 22.91 8.92 10.45
N TRP A 158 23.66 9.59 11.33
CA TRP A 158 23.27 10.88 11.88
C TRP A 158 23.18 11.95 10.80
N ALA A 159 24.20 12.02 9.93
CA ALA A 159 24.24 13.02 8.85
C ALA A 159 23.06 12.86 7.86
N GLU A 160 22.66 11.62 7.57
CA GLU A 160 21.50 11.36 6.71
C GLU A 160 20.18 11.59 7.45
N TYR A 161 20.09 11.19 8.73
CA TYR A 161 18.90 11.44 9.55
C TYR A 161 18.62 12.94 9.72
N ASP A 162 19.66 13.76 9.88
CA ASP A 162 19.52 15.20 9.99
C ASP A 162 18.90 15.86 8.73
N LYS A 163 18.98 15.21 7.58
CA LYS A 163 18.38 15.67 6.31
C LYS A 163 16.93 15.28 6.13
N THR A 164 16.39 14.38 6.96
CA THR A 164 15.04 13.82 6.75
C THR A 164 13.91 14.79 7.08
N GLY A 165 14.18 15.83 7.88
CA GLY A 165 13.19 16.84 8.24
C GLY A 165 11.99 16.21 8.93
N THR A 166 10.80 16.39 8.35
CA THR A 166 9.53 15.90 8.89
C THR A 166 9.19 14.46 8.46
N LEU A 167 10.08 13.76 7.73
CA LEU A 167 9.83 12.40 7.29
C LEU A 167 10.02 11.40 8.44
N CYS A 168 9.06 10.50 8.59
CA CYS A 168 9.24 9.29 9.39
C CYS A 168 10.03 8.27 8.57
N MET A 169 11.06 7.69 9.15
CA MET A 169 12.00 6.82 8.43
C MET A 169 12.01 5.40 8.98
N THR A 170 12.44 4.46 8.17
CA THR A 170 12.85 3.13 8.60
C THR A 170 14.35 2.98 8.38
N LEU A 171 15.05 2.36 9.35
CA LEU A 171 16.40 1.87 9.19
C LEU A 171 16.35 0.35 9.06
N GLN A 172 16.83 -0.17 7.95
CA GLN A 172 16.75 -1.59 7.61
C GLN A 172 18.12 -2.18 7.33
N GLU A 173 18.36 -3.37 7.85
CA GLU A 173 19.55 -4.19 7.59
C GLU A 173 19.81 -4.31 6.08
N SER A 174 21.05 -4.09 5.66
CA SER A 174 21.49 -4.32 4.28
C SER A 174 21.81 -5.80 4.08
N ILE A 175 21.01 -6.48 3.28
CA ILE A 175 21.30 -7.87 2.91
C ILE A 175 22.27 -7.87 1.73
N GLU A 176 23.49 -8.38 1.98
CA GLU A 176 24.40 -8.73 0.89
C GLU A 176 23.92 -10.02 0.23
N PHE A 177 23.48 -9.91 -1.02
CA PHE A 177 22.78 -10.99 -1.70
C PHE A 177 23.65 -11.66 -2.77
N ASP A 178 23.42 -12.97 -2.92
CA ASP A 178 23.98 -13.80 -3.98
C ASP A 178 23.12 -13.70 -5.24
N GLN A 179 21.80 -13.66 -5.05
CA GLN A 179 20.80 -13.54 -6.09
C GLN A 179 19.75 -12.50 -5.66
N PHE A 180 19.13 -11.86 -6.65
CA PHE A 180 18.03 -10.93 -6.40
C PHE A 180 16.92 -11.17 -7.42
N VAL A 181 15.68 -11.22 -6.93
CA VAL A 181 14.51 -11.42 -7.79
C VAL A 181 13.45 -10.37 -7.50
N ARG A 182 12.76 -9.98 -8.55
CA ARG A 182 11.52 -9.21 -8.47
C ARG A 182 10.39 -10.09 -8.99
N CYS A 183 9.43 -10.38 -8.13
CA CYS A 183 8.37 -11.32 -8.41
C CYS A 183 7.07 -10.59 -8.68
N TYR A 184 6.52 -10.74 -9.87
CA TYR A 184 5.20 -10.22 -10.20
C TYR A 184 4.14 -11.20 -9.70
N CYS A 185 3.11 -10.69 -9.02
CA CYS A 185 1.98 -11.48 -8.53
C CYS A 185 0.67 -10.92 -9.09
N VAL A 186 -0.14 -11.80 -9.67
CA VAL A 186 -1.45 -11.45 -10.23
C VAL A 186 -2.53 -12.33 -9.60
N GLY A 187 -3.61 -11.69 -9.12
CA GLY A 187 -4.74 -12.37 -8.51
C GLY A 187 -4.40 -13.16 -7.26
N GLN A 188 -3.27 -12.86 -6.61
CA GLN A 188 -2.76 -13.53 -5.40
C GLN A 188 -2.36 -15.00 -5.63
N GLN A 189 -2.33 -15.46 -6.87
CA GLN A 189 -2.08 -16.86 -7.23
C GLN A 189 -0.98 -17.01 -8.28
N GLU A 190 -1.09 -16.28 -9.38
CA GLU A 190 -0.13 -16.36 -10.48
C GLU A 190 1.13 -15.57 -10.10
N VAL A 191 2.28 -16.23 -10.16
CA VAL A 191 3.56 -15.66 -9.78
C VAL A 191 4.57 -15.84 -10.90
N MET A 192 5.17 -14.73 -11.37
CA MET A 192 6.32 -14.73 -12.25
C MET A 192 7.54 -14.25 -11.47
N ILE A 193 8.51 -15.12 -11.32
CA ILE A 193 9.80 -14.79 -10.70
C ILE A 193 10.76 -14.31 -11.79
N MET A 194 11.21 -13.07 -11.66
CA MET A 194 12.08 -12.41 -12.62
C MET A 194 13.46 -12.21 -11.99
N ALA A 195 14.52 -12.71 -12.62
CA ALA A 195 15.88 -12.34 -12.24
C ALA A 195 16.05 -10.83 -12.42
N TYR A 196 16.50 -10.14 -11.37
CA TYR A 196 16.57 -8.69 -11.33
C TYR A 196 17.87 -8.20 -10.71
N ASP A 197 18.50 -7.23 -11.34
CA ASP A 197 19.70 -6.58 -10.77
C ASP A 197 19.39 -5.13 -10.38
N PRO A 198 19.16 -4.84 -9.08
CA PRO A 198 18.84 -3.50 -8.60
C PRO A 198 20.01 -2.51 -8.73
N ARG A 199 21.21 -2.97 -9.06
CA ARG A 199 22.41 -2.13 -9.25
C ARG A 199 22.45 -1.50 -10.64
N LYS A 200 21.67 -2.02 -11.59
CA LYS A 200 21.53 -1.45 -12.94
C LYS A 200 20.67 -0.19 -12.90
N PRO A 201 20.88 0.76 -13.83
CA PRO A 201 20.09 1.98 -13.88
C PRO A 201 18.59 1.70 -13.98
N TYR A 202 17.80 2.43 -13.20
CA TYR A 202 16.35 2.28 -13.20
C TYR A 202 15.76 2.58 -14.57
N LEU A 203 14.84 1.73 -15.04
CA LEU A 203 14.19 1.78 -16.35
C LEU A 203 15.15 1.68 -17.57
N SER A 204 16.37 1.18 -17.39
CA SER A 204 17.29 0.95 -18.50
C SER A 204 16.91 -0.23 -19.42
N GLY A 205 15.97 -1.08 -18.98
CA GLY A 205 15.68 -2.36 -19.61
C GLY A 205 16.72 -3.46 -19.33
N GLU A 206 17.85 -3.11 -18.69
CA GLU A 206 18.93 -4.03 -18.37
C GLU A 206 18.79 -4.70 -17.00
N GLN A 207 17.80 -4.28 -16.21
CA GLN A 207 17.58 -4.78 -14.86
C GLN A 207 17.01 -6.20 -14.85
N TYR A 208 16.29 -6.60 -15.89
CA TYR A 208 15.63 -7.89 -15.98
C TYR A 208 16.36 -8.85 -16.90
N VAL A 209 16.55 -10.07 -16.45
CA VAL A 209 17.15 -11.15 -17.24
C VAL A 209 16.17 -12.32 -17.28
N HIS A 210 15.83 -12.78 -18.48
CA HIS A 210 15.03 -13.97 -18.65
C HIS A 210 15.90 -15.22 -18.53
N ASP A 211 15.93 -15.82 -17.34
CA ASP A 211 16.59 -17.07 -17.05
C ASP A 211 15.65 -17.99 -16.28
N PRO A 212 15.04 -18.99 -16.89
CA PRO A 212 14.11 -19.92 -16.23
C PRO A 212 14.78 -20.80 -15.16
N ASN A 213 16.10 -20.89 -15.15
CA ASN A 213 16.89 -21.68 -14.21
C ASN A 213 17.61 -20.83 -13.15
N TYR A 214 17.28 -19.53 -13.05
CA TYR A 214 17.95 -18.59 -12.17
C TYR A 214 17.91 -19.04 -10.70
N LEU A 215 16.79 -19.59 -10.25
CA LEU A 215 16.65 -20.17 -8.91
C LEU A 215 16.59 -21.70 -8.96
N ALA A 216 17.22 -22.36 -8.00
CA ALA A 216 17.02 -23.77 -7.78
C ALA A 216 15.55 -24.07 -7.45
N PRO A 217 14.99 -25.23 -7.84
CA PRO A 217 13.55 -25.53 -7.72
C PRO A 217 12.98 -25.30 -6.32
N ALA A 218 13.64 -25.77 -5.27
CA ALA A 218 13.18 -25.61 -3.89
C ALA A 218 13.14 -24.14 -3.45
N LEU A 219 14.08 -23.31 -3.91
CA LEU A 219 14.12 -21.89 -3.62
C LEU A 219 13.05 -21.16 -4.43
N HIS A 220 12.85 -21.53 -5.69
CA HIS A 220 11.77 -21.01 -6.53
C HIS A 220 10.40 -21.22 -5.86
N ASP A 221 10.11 -22.46 -5.38
CA ASP A 221 8.85 -22.78 -4.72
C ASP A 221 8.67 -22.00 -3.41
N ARG A 222 9.75 -21.82 -2.65
CA ARG A 222 9.76 -21.00 -1.43
C ARG A 222 9.44 -19.55 -1.75
N VAL A 223 10.09 -18.94 -2.71
CA VAL A 223 9.84 -17.55 -3.14
C VAL A 223 8.39 -17.40 -3.62
N ALA A 224 7.91 -18.28 -4.49
CA ALA A 224 6.53 -18.25 -4.98
C ALA A 224 5.50 -18.36 -3.85
N LYS A 225 5.75 -19.20 -2.84
CA LYS A 225 4.90 -19.31 -1.65
C LYS A 225 4.90 -18.01 -0.84
N ASP A 226 6.07 -17.44 -0.58
CA ASP A 226 6.22 -16.22 0.23
C ASP A 226 5.54 -15.02 -0.48
N VAL A 227 5.65 -14.92 -1.83
CA VAL A 227 4.92 -13.94 -2.64
C VAL A 227 3.40 -14.05 -2.47
N ARG A 228 2.84 -15.26 -2.65
CA ARG A 228 1.40 -15.48 -2.47
C ARG A 228 0.94 -15.12 -1.05
N THR A 229 1.72 -15.53 -0.06
CA THR A 229 1.44 -15.23 1.35
C THR A 229 1.33 -13.73 1.60
N LEU A 230 2.31 -12.96 1.13
CA LEU A 230 2.33 -11.50 1.29
C LEU A 230 1.19 -10.83 0.54
N CYS A 231 1.00 -11.16 -0.75
CA CYS A 231 -0.04 -10.54 -1.57
C CYS A 231 -1.46 -10.85 -1.06
N THR A 232 -1.68 -12.08 -0.56
CA THR A 232 -2.97 -12.46 0.03
C THR A 232 -3.22 -11.72 1.33
N ALA A 233 -2.24 -11.67 2.23
CA ALA A 233 -2.39 -11.03 3.53
C ALA A 233 -2.58 -9.51 3.43
N LEU A 234 -1.95 -8.88 2.44
CA LEU A 234 -2.03 -7.44 2.19
C LEU A 234 -3.17 -7.05 1.24
N GLY A 235 -3.81 -8.02 0.58
CA GLY A 235 -4.95 -7.79 -0.30
C GLY A 235 -4.59 -7.23 -1.68
N TYR A 236 -3.36 -7.46 -2.17
CA TYR A 236 -2.95 -7.04 -3.50
C TYR A 236 -3.44 -8.02 -4.57
N ASP A 237 -4.20 -7.53 -5.53
CA ASP A 237 -4.54 -8.27 -6.74
C ASP A 237 -3.43 -8.21 -7.80
N ILE A 238 -2.66 -7.11 -7.82
CA ILE A 238 -1.47 -6.95 -8.64
C ILE A 238 -0.38 -6.33 -7.77
N ASN A 239 0.79 -6.96 -7.71
CA ASN A 239 1.91 -6.48 -6.91
C ASN A 239 3.24 -6.97 -7.46
N THR A 240 4.34 -6.33 -7.05
CA THR A 240 5.68 -6.93 -7.13
C THR A 240 6.29 -7.04 -5.75
N VAL A 241 6.98 -8.17 -5.52
CA VAL A 241 7.72 -8.46 -4.30
C VAL A 241 9.18 -8.64 -4.66
N GLU A 242 10.06 -7.89 -4.00
CA GLU A 242 11.51 -7.96 -4.19
C GLU A 242 12.16 -8.78 -3.09
N PHE A 243 12.99 -9.75 -3.48
CA PHE A 243 13.77 -10.54 -2.55
C PHE A 243 15.27 -10.41 -2.82
N ALA A 244 16.01 -10.08 -1.77
CA ALA A 244 17.44 -10.30 -1.68
C ALA A 244 17.68 -11.71 -1.13
N ILE A 245 18.37 -12.54 -1.88
CA ILE A 245 18.61 -13.95 -1.52
C ILE A 245 20.04 -14.09 -1.04
N LYS A 246 20.19 -14.54 0.21
CA LYS A 246 21.46 -14.82 0.84
C LYS A 246 21.43 -16.19 1.50
N ASP A 247 22.42 -17.02 1.25
CA ASP A 247 22.51 -18.37 1.84
C ASP A 247 21.21 -19.19 1.65
N ASN A 248 20.59 -19.11 0.46
CA ASN A 248 19.29 -19.70 0.12
C ASN A 248 18.10 -19.22 0.97
N VAL A 249 18.24 -18.08 1.66
CA VAL A 249 17.14 -17.42 2.38
C VAL A 249 16.64 -16.20 1.59
N PRO A 250 15.38 -16.20 1.11
CA PRO A 250 14.82 -15.05 0.41
C PRO A 250 14.28 -14.02 1.40
N TYR A 251 15.00 -12.92 1.58
CA TYR A 251 14.57 -11.79 2.41
C TYR A 251 13.70 -10.84 1.60
N ALA A 252 12.45 -10.66 1.97
CA ALA A 252 11.57 -9.70 1.33
C ALA A 252 11.98 -8.27 1.70
N ILE A 253 12.39 -7.49 0.68
CA ILE A 253 12.97 -6.14 0.83
C ILE A 253 11.92 -5.06 0.59
N ASP A 254 11.15 -5.18 -0.50
CA ASP A 254 10.07 -4.27 -0.89
C ASP A 254 8.93 -5.07 -1.51
N PHE A 255 7.71 -4.84 -1.03
CA PHE A 255 6.54 -5.59 -1.47
C PHE A 255 5.23 -4.78 -1.36
N MET A 256 5.35 -3.46 -1.47
CA MET A 256 4.24 -2.50 -1.50
C MET A 256 4.25 -1.78 -2.85
N ASN A 257 3.74 -2.41 -3.88
CA ASN A 257 3.72 -1.81 -5.20
C ASN A 257 2.35 -2.00 -5.88
N PRO A 258 1.36 -1.11 -5.58
CA PRO A 258 0.01 -1.24 -6.11
C PRO A 258 -0.09 -1.03 -7.62
N ALA A 259 0.93 -0.43 -8.24
CA ALA A 259 1.02 -0.20 -9.67
C ALA A 259 2.41 -0.54 -10.21
N PRO A 260 2.81 -1.84 -10.15
CA PRO A 260 4.14 -2.24 -10.58
C PRO A 260 4.32 -2.04 -12.09
N ASP A 261 5.54 -1.63 -12.46
CA ASP A 261 5.92 -1.42 -13.85
C ASP A 261 5.83 -2.71 -14.66
N ALA A 262 5.20 -2.61 -15.83
CA ALA A 262 5.06 -3.69 -16.80
C ALA A 262 5.22 -3.17 -18.25
N GLU A 263 5.86 -2.00 -18.43
CA GLU A 263 6.12 -1.44 -19.73
C GLU A 263 7.08 -2.32 -20.56
N LEU A 264 6.75 -2.51 -21.85
CA LEU A 264 7.51 -3.34 -22.76
C LEU A 264 9.02 -2.98 -22.78
N ALA A 265 9.32 -1.69 -22.81
CA ALA A 265 10.70 -1.20 -22.84
C ALA A 265 11.46 -1.45 -21.51
N SER A 266 10.76 -1.64 -20.41
CA SER A 266 11.35 -1.85 -19.09
C SER A 266 11.55 -3.33 -18.76
N VAL A 267 10.48 -4.13 -18.90
CA VAL A 267 10.52 -5.54 -18.46
C VAL A 267 10.85 -6.52 -19.60
N GLY A 268 10.84 -6.07 -20.85
CA GLY A 268 11.04 -6.89 -22.04
C GLY A 268 9.79 -7.67 -22.45
N GLU A 269 9.80 -8.18 -23.70
CA GLU A 269 8.64 -8.75 -24.36
C GLU A 269 8.07 -9.97 -23.61
N PHE A 270 8.93 -10.87 -23.14
CA PHE A 270 8.51 -12.07 -22.45
C PHE A 270 7.68 -11.76 -21.19
N TYR A 271 8.21 -10.92 -20.32
CA TYR A 271 7.52 -10.56 -19.07
C TYR A 271 6.31 -9.67 -19.32
N HIS A 272 6.41 -8.71 -20.25
CA HIS A 272 5.29 -7.87 -20.64
C HIS A 272 4.08 -8.69 -21.11
N ASN A 273 4.30 -9.67 -22.00
CA ASN A 273 3.25 -10.53 -22.51
C ASN A 273 2.63 -11.42 -21.43
N TRP A 274 3.47 -12.02 -20.58
CA TRP A 274 2.97 -12.84 -19.47
C TRP A 274 2.12 -12.01 -18.50
N ILE A 275 2.62 -10.85 -18.06
CA ILE A 275 1.91 -9.98 -17.11
C ILE A 275 0.58 -9.51 -17.71
N SER A 276 0.60 -9.04 -18.96
CA SER A 276 -0.60 -8.57 -19.65
C SER A 276 -1.66 -9.67 -19.77
N SER A 277 -1.25 -10.89 -20.16
CA SER A 277 -2.15 -12.04 -20.24
C SER A 277 -2.74 -12.40 -18.87
N ALA A 278 -1.91 -12.48 -17.84
CA ALA A 278 -2.36 -12.81 -16.48
C ALA A 278 -3.35 -11.77 -15.92
N VAL A 279 -3.13 -10.49 -16.21
CA VAL A 279 -4.06 -9.43 -15.79
C VAL A 279 -5.37 -9.47 -16.58
N VAL A 280 -5.32 -9.76 -17.88
CA VAL A 280 -6.55 -9.99 -18.66
C VAL A 280 -7.35 -11.17 -18.08
N ASP A 281 -6.68 -12.29 -17.76
CA ASP A 281 -7.32 -13.45 -17.11
C ASP A 281 -7.95 -13.07 -15.77
N LEU A 282 -7.26 -12.27 -14.97
CA LEU A 282 -7.76 -11.76 -13.69
C LEU A 282 -9.04 -10.92 -13.87
N VAL A 283 -9.09 -10.05 -14.88
CA VAL A 283 -10.27 -9.21 -15.16
C VAL A 283 -11.50 -10.09 -15.40
N PHE A 284 -11.42 -11.07 -16.31
CA PHE A 284 -12.54 -11.97 -16.60
C PHE A 284 -12.89 -12.84 -15.39
N LYS A 285 -11.90 -13.29 -14.62
CA LYS A 285 -12.14 -14.00 -13.37
C LYS A 285 -12.95 -13.15 -12.39
N ARG A 286 -12.53 -11.89 -12.15
CA ARG A 286 -13.21 -11.00 -11.22
C ARG A 286 -14.61 -10.61 -11.68
N LEU A 287 -14.83 -10.39 -12.99
CA LEU A 287 -16.16 -10.14 -13.54
C LEU A 287 -17.09 -11.35 -13.36
N ASN A 288 -16.58 -12.56 -13.54
CA ASN A 288 -17.37 -13.80 -13.36
C ASN A 288 -17.68 -14.08 -11.89
N GLU A 289 -16.75 -13.79 -10.97
CA GLU A 289 -16.95 -13.94 -9.53
C GLU A 289 -17.93 -12.90 -8.98
N GLY A 290 -18.10 -11.78 -9.69
CA GLY A 290 -18.89 -10.64 -9.27
C GLY A 290 -18.27 -9.88 -8.09
N ARG A 291 -19.05 -8.96 -7.52
CA ARG A 291 -18.62 -8.19 -6.36
C ARG A 291 -18.28 -9.13 -5.19
N PRO A 292 -17.09 -8.99 -4.59
CA PRO A 292 -16.72 -9.77 -3.40
C PRO A 292 -17.75 -9.54 -2.30
N GLN A 293 -18.34 -10.61 -1.78
CA GLN A 293 -19.27 -10.49 -0.66
C GLN A 293 -18.56 -9.88 0.55
N SER A 294 -19.18 -8.85 1.12
CA SER A 294 -18.92 -8.20 2.39
C SER A 294 -17.49 -8.33 2.93
N ARG A 295 -16.63 -7.42 2.53
CA ARG A 295 -15.31 -7.27 3.14
C ARG A 295 -15.17 -5.94 3.87
N TYR A 296 -16.18 -5.10 3.82
CA TYR A 296 -16.20 -3.79 4.46
C TYR A 296 -17.13 -3.79 5.66
N ARG A 297 -16.72 -3.12 6.72
CA ARG A 297 -17.50 -3.05 7.96
C ARG A 297 -18.87 -2.41 7.77
N TRP A 298 -18.97 -1.48 6.83
CA TRP A 298 -20.21 -0.76 6.53
C TRP A 298 -21.20 -1.58 5.71
N ASP A 299 -20.81 -2.65 5.04
CA ASP A 299 -21.72 -3.46 4.21
C ASP A 299 -22.91 -3.98 5.04
N ALA A 300 -22.67 -4.36 6.29
CA ALA A 300 -23.73 -4.79 7.21
C ALA A 300 -24.67 -3.65 7.62
N LEU A 301 -24.23 -2.39 7.55
CA LEU A 301 -25.02 -1.21 7.91
C LEU A 301 -25.75 -0.60 6.70
N LEU A 302 -25.34 -0.93 5.49
CA LEU A 302 -25.96 -0.45 4.25
C LEU A 302 -27.11 -1.34 3.77
N SER A 303 -27.42 -2.44 4.49
CA SER A 303 -28.64 -3.20 4.21
C SER A 303 -29.89 -2.34 4.54
N PRO A 304 -30.99 -2.45 3.76
CA PRO A 304 -32.16 -1.59 3.95
C PRO A 304 -32.74 -1.62 5.37
N GLU A 305 -32.74 -2.77 6.03
CA GLU A 305 -33.29 -2.94 7.38
C GLU A 305 -32.54 -2.20 8.50
N PRO A 306 -31.19 -2.32 8.61
CA PRO A 306 -30.44 -1.60 9.64
C PRO A 306 -30.48 -0.08 9.47
N VAL A 307 -30.47 0.43 8.24
CA VAL A 307 -30.52 1.87 7.95
C VAL A 307 -31.86 2.47 8.39
N GLN A 308 -32.97 1.79 8.14
CA GLN A 308 -34.31 2.23 8.59
C GLN A 308 -34.42 2.21 10.12
N ALA A 309 -33.91 1.17 10.78
CA ALA A 309 -33.91 1.08 12.24
C ALA A 309 -33.07 2.21 12.88
N TYR A 310 -31.93 2.55 12.30
CA TYR A 310 -31.07 3.62 12.82
C TYR A 310 -31.71 5.00 12.62
N ALA A 311 -32.30 5.28 11.48
CA ALA A 311 -33.00 6.55 11.21
C ALA A 311 -34.20 6.75 12.13
N VAL A 312 -34.99 5.71 12.39
CA VAL A 312 -36.10 5.74 13.33
C VAL A 312 -35.65 5.97 14.76
N ALA A 313 -34.56 5.28 15.21
CA ALA A 313 -34.00 5.47 16.55
C ALA A 313 -33.46 6.89 16.72
N SER A 314 -32.74 7.45 15.76
CA SER A 314 -32.22 8.82 15.85
C SER A 314 -33.33 9.88 15.85
N ALA A 315 -34.42 9.69 15.11
CA ALA A 315 -35.59 10.58 15.13
C ALA A 315 -36.33 10.53 16.48
N ALA A 316 -36.46 9.35 17.07
CA ALA A 316 -37.06 9.17 18.40
C ALA A 316 -36.20 9.81 19.54
N GLU A 317 -34.87 9.68 19.45
CA GLU A 317 -33.94 10.33 20.38
C GLU A 317 -33.92 11.86 20.24
N GLN A 318 -34.06 12.41 19.06
CA GLN A 318 -34.18 13.84 18.82
C GLN A 318 -35.50 14.38 19.38
N GLN A 319 -36.62 13.68 19.26
CA GLN A 319 -37.89 14.05 19.85
C GLN A 319 -37.84 13.96 21.38
N ALA A 320 -37.18 12.96 21.96
CA ALA A 320 -37.00 12.82 23.42
C ALA A 320 -36.15 13.96 24.01
N ARG A 321 -35.15 14.44 23.28
CA ARG A 321 -34.30 15.58 23.73
C ARG A 321 -35.04 16.93 23.70
N THR A 322 -36.06 17.11 22.88
CA THR A 322 -36.86 18.34 22.83
C THR A 322 -37.93 18.45 23.91
N ILE A 323 -38.21 17.36 24.65
CA ILE A 323 -39.25 17.31 25.69
C ILE A 323 -38.70 17.52 27.12
N THR A 324 -37.38 17.50 27.30
CA THR A 324 -36.77 17.70 28.62
C THR A 324 -36.33 19.16 28.79
N PRO A 325 -37.05 20.00 29.59
CA PRO A 325 -36.61 21.35 29.88
C PRO A 325 -35.32 21.33 30.69
N ALA A 326 -34.36 22.16 30.33
CA ALA A 326 -33.11 22.30 31.04
C ALA A 326 -33.36 22.69 32.51
N PRO A 327 -32.72 22.08 33.51
CA PRO A 327 -32.87 22.47 34.90
C PRO A 327 -32.40 23.93 35.09
N ALA A 328 -33.25 24.72 35.75
CA ALA A 328 -32.98 26.12 36.04
C ALA A 328 -31.67 26.28 36.79
N ALA A 329 -30.79 27.12 36.27
CA ALA A 329 -29.50 27.41 36.88
C ALA A 329 -29.68 27.99 38.32
N ALA A 330 -29.18 27.27 39.31
CA ALA A 330 -29.16 27.74 40.72
C ALA A 330 -28.27 28.99 40.83
N LYS A 331 -28.85 30.09 41.29
CA LYS A 331 -28.16 31.33 41.62
C LYS A 331 -27.13 31.10 42.73
N LYS A 332 -25.85 31.30 42.45
CA LYS A 332 -24.79 31.33 43.48
C LYS A 332 -25.00 32.52 44.43
N PRO A 333 -24.88 32.34 45.76
CA PRO A 333 -24.97 33.45 46.69
C PRO A 333 -23.73 34.37 46.60
N ALA A 334 -23.97 35.67 46.66
CA ALA A 334 -22.96 36.70 46.60
C ALA A 334 -22.00 36.64 47.80
N ALA A 335 -20.69 36.62 47.52
CA ALA A 335 -19.65 36.70 48.55
C ALA A 335 -19.60 38.10 49.19
N LYS A 336 -19.74 38.20 50.53
CA LYS A 336 -19.54 39.42 51.27
C LYS A 336 -18.04 39.81 51.27
N ARG A 337 -17.74 40.97 50.67
CA ARG A 337 -16.44 41.66 50.84
C ARG A 337 -16.29 42.14 52.28
N LYS A 338 -15.24 41.71 52.98
CA LYS A 338 -14.69 42.40 54.16
C LYS A 338 -13.72 43.51 53.72
N LYS A 339 -13.89 44.72 54.21
CA LYS A 339 -12.96 45.83 54.26
C LYS A 339 -12.42 45.94 55.68
N PRO A 340 -11.39 46.79 55.80
CA PRO A 340 -9.96 46.58 55.55
C PRO A 340 -9.28 45.99 56.78
#